data_2ea0be8cf13b9325a01f0a423d8637cb
#
_entry.id   2ea0be8cf13b9325a01f0a423d8637cb
#
_cell.length_a   1.000
_cell.length_b   1.000
_cell.length_c   1.000
_cell.angle_alpha   90.00
_cell.angle_beta   90.00
_cell.angle_gamma   90.00
#
_symmetry.space_group_name_H-M   'P 1'
#
loop_
_entity.id
_entity.type
_entity.pdbx_description
1 polymer ?
#
loop_
_entity_poly.entity_id
_entity_poly.type
_entity_poly.pdbx_seq_one_letter_code
_entity_poly.pdbx_strand_id
1 'polypeptide(L)'
;KLIVAALRRWVEQQQDIEEWTILSAGEQHAKVDLGRGKYLQSVGKLTLQEYAKTLEESYAGISLMASPHPSYPPLEMSVFGVKVITNTFANKDLKDFNSNIVSLNNISPSHIAKELKKICDNYRMIVPHEMTNQEYCDNENVFDFIKEIKQILNKDA
;
A
#
# COMPACT_ATOMS: atom_id res chain seq x y z
N LYS A 1 -1.63 -12.17 -11.25
CA LYS A 1 -0.48 -12.69 -12.05
C LYS A 1 0.70 -11.70 -12.04
N LEU A 2 0.48 -10.40 -12.26
CA LEU A 2 1.55 -9.39 -12.33
C LEU A 2 2.37 -9.30 -11.01
N ILE A 3 1.69 -9.15 -9.86
CA ILE A 3 2.33 -9.06 -8.53
C ILE A 3 3.15 -10.33 -8.25
N VAL A 4 2.61 -11.52 -8.52
CA VAL A 4 3.35 -12.79 -8.31
C VAL A 4 4.63 -12.84 -9.14
N ALA A 5 4.57 -12.38 -10.41
CA ALA A 5 5.76 -12.32 -11.27
C ALA A 5 6.80 -11.30 -10.75
N ALA A 6 6.34 -10.18 -10.18
CA ALA A 6 7.22 -9.20 -9.53
C ALA A 6 7.85 -9.75 -8.25
N LEU A 7 7.07 -10.40 -7.40
CA LEU A 7 7.56 -11.02 -6.16
C LEU A 7 8.59 -12.11 -6.42
N ARG A 8 8.40 -12.97 -7.43
CA ARG A 8 9.40 -13.96 -7.83
C ARG A 8 10.75 -13.33 -8.20
N ARG A 9 10.70 -12.24 -8.99
CA ARG A 9 11.91 -11.49 -9.36
C ARG A 9 12.58 -10.84 -8.16
N TRP A 10 11.79 -10.29 -7.24
CA TRP A 10 12.32 -9.69 -6.02
C TRP A 10 12.96 -10.75 -5.12
N VAL A 11 12.31 -11.90 -4.90
CA VAL A 11 12.84 -13.04 -4.12
C VAL A 11 14.20 -13.51 -4.64
N GLU A 12 14.38 -13.57 -5.96
CA GLU A 12 15.66 -13.94 -6.58
C GLU A 12 16.79 -12.93 -6.30
N GLN A 13 16.45 -11.63 -6.16
CA GLN A 13 17.41 -10.54 -6.05
C GLN A 13 17.68 -10.09 -4.61
N GLN A 14 16.78 -10.41 -3.67
CA GLN A 14 16.89 -9.96 -2.28
C GLN A 14 17.89 -10.84 -1.52
N GLN A 15 18.91 -10.21 -0.91
CA GLN A 15 19.97 -10.94 -0.21
C GLN A 15 19.49 -11.57 1.09
N ASP A 16 18.75 -10.81 1.90
CA ASP A 16 18.22 -11.19 3.20
C ASP A 16 16.78 -11.77 3.11
N ILE A 17 16.48 -12.44 1.99
CA ILE A 17 15.12 -12.93 1.71
C ILE A 17 14.59 -13.85 2.81
N GLU A 18 15.47 -14.53 3.55
CA GLU A 18 15.09 -15.42 4.63
C GLU A 18 14.38 -14.69 5.79
N GLU A 19 14.66 -13.41 5.98
CA GLU A 19 14.06 -12.57 7.03
C GLU A 19 12.63 -12.11 6.68
N TRP A 20 12.22 -12.27 5.41
CA TRP A 20 10.96 -11.75 4.92
C TRP A 20 9.83 -12.79 4.92
N THR A 21 8.68 -12.41 5.46
CA THR A 21 7.40 -13.12 5.30
C THR A 21 6.54 -12.38 4.27
N ILE A 22 5.94 -13.11 3.35
CA ILE A 22 5.19 -12.53 2.23
C ILE A 22 3.73 -12.99 2.34
N LEU A 23 2.85 -12.03 2.63
CA LEU A 23 1.44 -12.25 2.88
C LEU A 23 0.56 -11.67 1.77
N SER A 24 -0.63 -12.22 1.60
CA SER A 24 -1.71 -11.70 0.76
C SER A 24 -2.99 -11.67 1.56
N ALA A 25 -3.55 -10.48 1.78
CA ALA A 25 -4.87 -10.28 2.38
C ALA A 25 -5.94 -10.10 1.31
N GLY A 26 -7.16 -10.57 1.57
CA GLY A 26 -8.32 -10.50 0.68
C GLY A 26 -8.92 -11.86 0.40
N GLU A 27 -9.07 -12.25 -0.87
CA GLU A 27 -9.59 -13.57 -1.20
C GLU A 27 -8.62 -14.68 -0.80
N GLN A 28 -9.18 -15.76 -0.23
CA GLN A 28 -8.41 -16.94 0.12
C GLN A 28 -7.90 -17.64 -1.15
N HIS A 29 -6.62 -17.97 -1.17
CA HIS A 29 -6.02 -18.74 -2.26
C HIS A 29 -4.98 -19.73 -1.74
N ALA A 30 -4.63 -20.70 -2.58
CA ALA A 30 -3.55 -21.63 -2.29
C ALA A 30 -2.21 -20.91 -2.18
N LYS A 31 -1.32 -21.44 -1.36
CA LYS A 31 0.06 -21.00 -1.21
C LYS A 31 0.75 -20.98 -2.58
N VAL A 32 1.36 -19.85 -2.95
CA VAL A 32 2.03 -19.67 -4.24
C VAL A 32 3.54 -19.71 -4.05
N ASP A 33 4.21 -20.61 -4.73
CA ASP A 33 5.68 -20.68 -4.73
C ASP A 33 6.29 -19.47 -5.46
N LEU A 34 7.21 -18.80 -4.78
CA LEU A 34 7.95 -17.64 -5.29
C LEU A 34 9.42 -17.96 -5.62
N GLY A 35 9.88 -19.17 -5.36
CA GLY A 35 11.29 -19.56 -5.47
C GLY A 35 12.06 -19.38 -4.16
N ARG A 36 13.27 -19.94 -4.09
CA ARG A 36 14.18 -19.88 -2.92
C ARG A 36 13.52 -20.27 -1.58
N GLY A 37 12.56 -21.21 -1.62
CA GLY A 37 11.83 -21.64 -0.42
C GLY A 37 10.80 -20.62 0.10
N LYS A 38 10.60 -19.49 -0.58
CA LYS A 38 9.62 -18.46 -0.21
C LYS A 38 8.27 -18.65 -0.89
N TYR A 39 7.23 -18.27 -0.18
CA TYR A 39 5.85 -18.43 -0.63
C TYR A 39 5.03 -17.19 -0.34
N LEU A 40 4.14 -16.85 -1.25
CA LEU A 40 3.03 -15.93 -0.96
C LEU A 40 1.95 -16.72 -0.21
N GLN A 41 1.70 -16.33 1.03
CA GLN A 41 0.72 -16.98 1.91
C GLN A 41 -0.55 -16.13 1.97
N SER A 42 -1.70 -16.76 1.71
CA SER A 42 -2.98 -16.09 1.87
C SER A 42 -3.39 -16.09 3.35
N VAL A 43 -3.71 -14.94 3.87
CA VAL A 43 -4.34 -14.77 5.20
C VAL A 43 -5.86 -14.61 5.11
N GLY A 44 -6.41 -14.62 3.88
CA GLY A 44 -7.84 -14.49 3.65
C GLY A 44 -8.37 -13.09 3.95
N LYS A 45 -9.68 -13.03 4.19
CA LYS A 45 -10.34 -11.79 4.63
C LYS A 45 -10.09 -11.59 6.11
N LEU A 46 -9.52 -10.46 6.46
CA LEU A 46 -9.22 -10.06 7.83
C LEU A 46 -10.36 -9.19 8.40
N THR A 47 -10.59 -9.28 9.68
CA THR A 47 -11.33 -8.24 10.42
C THR A 47 -10.53 -6.93 10.44
N LEU A 48 -11.16 -5.81 10.78
CA LEU A 48 -10.47 -4.52 10.86
C LEU A 48 -9.30 -4.55 11.86
N GLN A 49 -9.47 -5.23 12.99
CA GLN A 49 -8.44 -5.37 14.02
C GLN A 49 -7.25 -6.21 13.54
N GLU A 50 -7.54 -7.34 12.88
CA GLU A 50 -6.49 -8.20 12.31
C GLU A 50 -5.75 -7.49 11.19
N TYR A 51 -6.47 -6.72 10.36
CA TYR A 51 -5.87 -5.94 9.28
C TYR A 51 -4.95 -4.85 9.84
N ALA A 52 -5.42 -4.07 10.82
CA ALA A 52 -4.61 -3.04 11.49
C ALA A 52 -3.32 -3.65 12.08
N LYS A 53 -3.44 -4.77 12.82
CA LYS A 53 -2.28 -5.47 13.36
C LYS A 53 -1.33 -5.95 12.26
N THR A 54 -1.86 -6.48 11.15
CA THR A 54 -1.03 -6.90 10.01
C THR A 54 -0.27 -5.71 9.41
N LEU A 55 -0.89 -4.53 9.33
CA LEU A 55 -0.23 -3.32 8.84
C LEU A 55 0.86 -2.83 9.79
N GLU A 56 0.62 -2.85 11.10
CA GLU A 56 1.62 -2.49 12.13
C GLU A 56 2.88 -3.38 12.05
N GLU A 57 2.72 -4.65 11.68
CA GLU A 57 3.81 -5.61 11.53
C GLU A 57 4.43 -5.61 10.11
N SER A 58 3.86 -4.83 9.18
CA SER A 58 4.29 -4.80 7.78
C SER A 58 5.21 -3.65 7.48
N TYR A 59 6.27 -3.89 6.73
CA TYR A 59 7.19 -2.85 6.26
C TYR A 59 6.89 -2.34 4.85
N ALA A 60 6.56 -3.24 3.94
CA ALA A 60 6.28 -2.92 2.55
C ALA A 60 4.97 -3.55 2.08
N GLY A 61 4.27 -2.89 1.18
CA GLY A 61 3.02 -3.37 0.60
C GLY A 61 2.92 -3.09 -0.88
N ILE A 62 2.15 -3.91 -1.60
CA ILE A 62 1.84 -3.70 -3.01
C ILE A 62 0.32 -3.72 -3.19
N SER A 63 -0.23 -2.64 -3.67
CA SER A 63 -1.65 -2.56 -4.05
C SER A 63 -1.81 -1.85 -5.38
N LEU A 64 -2.13 -2.63 -6.41
CA LEU A 64 -2.30 -2.13 -7.78
C LEU A 64 -3.78 -2.00 -8.12
N MET A 65 -4.10 -1.01 -8.94
CA MET A 65 -5.47 -0.72 -9.34
C MET A 65 -5.62 -0.60 -10.84
N ALA A 66 -6.74 -1.12 -11.33
CA ALA A 66 -7.22 -0.94 -12.70
C ALA A 66 -8.51 -0.08 -12.73
N SER A 67 -8.58 0.95 -11.89
CA SER A 67 -9.73 1.84 -11.74
C SER A 67 -9.27 3.27 -11.43
N PRO A 68 -9.95 4.32 -11.95
CA PRO A 68 -9.66 5.70 -11.60
C PRO A 68 -10.07 6.08 -10.17
N HIS A 69 -10.89 5.27 -9.50
CA HIS A 69 -11.24 5.51 -8.11
C HIS A 69 -10.02 5.32 -7.19
N PRO A 70 -9.86 6.17 -6.17
CA PRO A 70 -8.85 5.95 -5.16
C PRO A 70 -9.13 4.60 -4.46
N SER A 71 -8.07 3.82 -4.29
CA SER A 71 -8.12 2.60 -3.49
C SER A 71 -7.79 2.93 -2.05
N TYR A 72 -8.60 2.47 -1.12
CA TYR A 72 -8.31 2.62 0.31
C TYR A 72 -7.00 1.92 0.74
N PRO A 73 -6.70 0.68 0.32
CA PRO A 73 -5.51 -0.02 0.80
C PRO A 73 -4.18 0.73 0.65
N PRO A 74 -3.83 1.41 -0.44
CA PRO A 74 -2.60 2.21 -0.49
C PRO A 74 -2.58 3.34 0.54
N LEU A 75 -3.72 3.99 0.78
CA LEU A 75 -3.86 5.09 1.73
C LEU A 75 -3.73 4.56 3.16
N GLU A 76 -4.48 3.52 3.50
CA GLU A 76 -4.45 2.86 4.80
C GLU A 76 -3.05 2.37 5.15
N MET A 77 -2.40 1.61 4.26
CA MET A 77 -1.04 1.14 4.45
C MET A 77 -0.06 2.29 4.70
N SER A 78 -0.16 3.37 3.93
CA SER A 78 0.75 4.51 4.06
C SER A 78 0.63 5.25 5.38
N VAL A 79 -0.59 5.35 5.94
CA VAL A 79 -0.86 5.96 7.26
C VAL A 79 -0.26 5.10 8.38
N PHE A 80 -0.27 3.78 8.26
CA PHE A 80 0.41 2.86 9.18
C PHE A 80 1.95 2.85 9.02
N GLY A 81 2.51 3.69 8.14
CA GLY A 81 3.96 3.76 7.92
C GLY A 81 4.50 2.71 6.95
N VAL A 82 3.65 1.86 6.39
CA VAL A 82 4.04 0.86 5.39
C VAL A 82 4.49 1.56 4.10
N LYS A 83 5.63 1.16 3.55
CA LYS A 83 6.11 1.62 2.24
C LYS A 83 5.32 0.94 1.13
N VAL A 84 4.50 1.70 0.41
CA VAL A 84 3.49 1.16 -0.51
C VAL A 84 3.87 1.40 -1.95
N ILE A 85 3.86 0.34 -2.75
CA ILE A 85 3.92 0.42 -4.20
C ILE A 85 2.49 0.35 -4.75
N THR A 86 2.10 1.39 -5.45
CA THR A 86 0.84 1.46 -6.22
C THR A 86 1.12 1.92 -7.65
N ASN A 87 0.09 2.11 -8.45
CA ASN A 87 0.23 2.61 -9.81
C ASN A 87 -0.63 3.85 -10.05
N THR A 88 -0.22 4.66 -11.00
CA THR A 88 -1.09 5.67 -11.61
C THR A 88 -2.15 4.99 -12.46
N PHE A 89 -3.33 5.58 -12.55
CA PHE A 89 -4.38 5.14 -13.46
C PHE A 89 -5.28 6.34 -13.85
N ALA A 90 -5.29 6.69 -15.13
CA ALA A 90 -5.98 7.87 -15.63
C ALA A 90 -5.57 9.14 -14.85
N ASN A 91 -6.50 9.81 -14.18
CA ASN A 91 -6.28 11.00 -13.36
C ASN A 91 -5.83 10.69 -11.91
N LYS A 92 -5.68 9.41 -11.55
CA LYS A 92 -5.26 9.00 -10.21
C LYS A 92 -3.74 8.93 -10.14
N ASP A 93 -3.14 9.74 -9.28
CA ASP A 93 -1.76 9.62 -8.83
C ASP A 93 -1.71 9.92 -7.32
N LEU A 94 -1.22 8.99 -6.53
CA LEU A 94 -1.16 9.09 -5.07
C LEU A 94 0.23 9.50 -4.54
N LYS A 95 1.19 9.84 -5.43
CA LYS A 95 2.58 10.12 -5.05
C LYS A 95 2.73 11.29 -4.07
N ASP A 96 1.84 12.30 -4.19
CA ASP A 96 1.90 13.52 -3.37
C ASP A 96 1.03 13.39 -2.10
N PHE A 97 0.31 12.27 -1.94
CA PHE A 97 -0.56 12.04 -0.81
C PHE A 97 0.22 11.71 0.49
N ASN A 98 1.22 10.85 0.39
CA ASN A 98 2.04 10.45 1.54
C ASN A 98 3.42 10.00 1.05
N SER A 99 4.49 10.37 1.77
CA SER A 99 5.89 10.02 1.46
C SER A 99 6.17 8.50 1.49
N ASN A 100 5.26 7.71 2.06
CA ASN A 100 5.34 6.25 2.05
C ASN A 100 4.81 5.64 0.75
N ILE A 101 4.22 6.43 -0.17
CA ILE A 101 3.63 5.92 -1.41
C ILE A 101 4.59 6.09 -2.59
N VAL A 102 4.89 5.00 -3.26
CA VAL A 102 5.57 4.96 -4.56
C VAL A 102 4.54 4.66 -5.63
N SER A 103 4.17 5.68 -6.41
CA SER A 103 3.17 5.58 -7.48
C SER A 103 3.86 5.38 -8.83
N LEU A 104 3.62 4.25 -9.50
CA LEU A 104 4.30 3.86 -10.72
C LEU A 104 3.47 4.16 -11.97
N ASN A 105 4.04 4.88 -12.92
CA ASN A 105 3.44 5.11 -14.24
C ASN A 105 3.52 3.88 -15.16
N ASN A 106 4.52 3.04 -14.97
CA ASN A 106 4.73 1.83 -15.73
C ASN A 106 4.81 0.62 -14.79
N ILE A 107 3.81 -0.24 -14.89
CA ILE A 107 3.69 -1.46 -14.09
C ILE A 107 4.19 -2.66 -14.88
N SER A 108 5.46 -2.99 -14.72
CA SER A 108 6.03 -4.26 -15.17
C SER A 108 6.55 -5.06 -13.98
N PRO A 109 6.62 -6.41 -14.06
CA PRO A 109 7.17 -7.23 -12.99
C PRO A 109 8.59 -6.80 -12.58
N SER A 110 9.41 -6.41 -13.55
CA SER A 110 10.78 -5.98 -13.29
C SER A 110 10.84 -4.63 -12.59
N HIS A 111 9.97 -3.69 -12.94
CA HIS A 111 9.93 -2.37 -12.32
C HIS A 111 9.43 -2.45 -10.88
N ILE A 112 8.33 -3.18 -10.65
CA ILE A 112 7.80 -3.42 -9.29
C ILE A 112 8.85 -4.12 -8.42
N ALA A 113 9.52 -5.17 -8.92
CA ALA A 113 10.56 -5.88 -8.18
C ALA A 113 11.74 -4.96 -7.81
N LYS A 114 12.16 -4.09 -8.74
CA LYS A 114 13.23 -3.11 -8.51
C LYS A 114 12.87 -2.10 -7.42
N GLU A 115 11.66 -1.55 -7.45
CA GLU A 115 11.20 -0.61 -6.43
C GLU A 115 11.01 -1.29 -5.07
N LEU A 116 10.44 -2.52 -5.06
CA LEU A 116 10.33 -3.31 -3.82
C LEU A 116 11.70 -3.59 -3.22
N LYS A 117 12.68 -3.95 -4.05
CA LYS A 117 14.06 -4.16 -3.58
C LYS A 117 14.65 -2.90 -2.94
N LYS A 118 14.52 -1.74 -3.58
CA LYS A 118 14.98 -0.47 -2.99
C LYS A 118 14.36 -0.19 -1.63
N ILE A 119 13.05 -0.45 -1.49
CA ILE A 119 12.34 -0.29 -0.22
C ILE A 119 12.93 -1.24 0.82
N CYS A 120 13.03 -2.53 0.51
CA CYS A 120 13.46 -3.55 1.45
C CYS A 120 14.95 -3.43 1.83
N ASP A 121 15.82 -3.03 0.91
CA ASP A 121 17.25 -2.79 1.20
C ASP A 121 17.45 -1.67 2.25
N ASN A 122 16.51 -0.75 2.37
CA ASN A 122 16.53 0.34 3.35
C ASN A 122 15.88 -0.03 4.70
N TYR A 123 15.37 -1.25 4.87
CA TYR A 123 14.64 -1.66 6.07
C TYR A 123 15.42 -1.42 7.37
N ARG A 124 16.72 -1.72 7.39
CA ARG A 124 17.58 -1.59 8.58
C ARG A 124 18.01 -0.16 8.90
N MET A 125 17.71 0.80 8.02
CA MET A 125 18.11 2.21 8.16
C MET A 125 17.00 3.08 8.76
N ILE A 126 15.85 2.52 9.09
CA ILE A 126 14.66 3.29 9.45
C ILE A 126 14.34 3.15 10.94
N VAL A 127 14.23 4.29 11.59
CA VAL A 127 13.64 4.54 12.91
C VAL A 127 12.16 4.10 12.93
N PRO A 128 11.58 3.72 14.10
CA PRO A 128 10.21 3.21 14.20
C PRO A 128 9.18 4.04 13.44
N HIS A 129 8.17 3.37 12.92
CA HIS A 129 7.07 3.96 12.16
C HIS A 129 6.51 5.21 12.85
N GLU A 130 6.82 6.38 12.33
CA GLU A 130 6.02 7.55 12.64
C GLU A 130 4.79 7.49 11.74
N MET A 131 3.62 7.42 12.37
CA MET A 131 2.34 7.60 11.67
C MET A 131 2.35 9.00 11.09
N THR A 132 2.60 9.10 9.79
CA THR A 132 2.68 10.35 9.07
C THR A 132 1.37 10.59 8.33
N ASN A 133 0.82 11.75 8.57
CA ASN A 133 -0.37 12.34 7.98
C ASN A 133 -1.70 11.99 8.67
N GLN A 134 -1.97 12.73 9.75
CA GLN A 134 -3.23 12.66 10.49
C GLN A 134 -4.41 13.30 9.72
N GLU A 135 -4.13 14.11 8.70
CA GLU A 135 -5.15 14.91 7.99
C GLU A 135 -6.29 14.04 7.38
N TYR A 136 -5.98 12.79 7.00
CA TYR A 136 -6.97 11.84 6.49
C TYR A 136 -7.66 11.01 7.58
N CYS A 137 -7.13 11.01 8.78
CA CYS A 137 -7.69 10.34 9.96
C CYS A 137 -8.37 11.32 10.92
N ASP A 138 -8.30 12.61 10.63
CA ASP A 138 -8.94 13.64 11.42
C ASP A 138 -10.43 13.69 11.08
N ASN A 139 -11.25 13.10 11.97
CA ASN A 139 -12.71 13.10 11.85
C ASN A 139 -13.35 14.44 12.23
N GLU A 140 -12.61 15.39 12.81
CA GLU A 140 -13.20 16.65 13.27
C GLU A 140 -13.66 17.54 12.11
N ASN A 141 -13.03 17.40 10.92
CA ASN A 141 -13.27 18.25 9.77
C ASN A 141 -13.99 17.58 8.59
N VAL A 142 -14.38 16.30 8.70
CA VAL A 142 -15.00 15.52 7.59
C VAL A 142 -16.28 16.18 7.04
N PHE A 143 -16.95 17.00 7.82
CA PHE A 143 -18.21 17.67 7.42
C PHE A 143 -18.10 19.20 7.26
N ASP A 144 -16.90 19.79 7.30
CA ASP A 144 -16.74 21.24 7.14
C ASP A 144 -17.20 21.74 5.78
N PHE A 145 -17.07 20.93 4.72
CA PHE A 145 -17.63 21.23 3.40
C PHE A 145 -19.16 21.47 3.40
N ILE A 146 -19.90 20.91 4.37
CA ILE A 146 -21.34 21.14 4.52
C ILE A 146 -21.61 22.60 4.89
N LYS A 147 -20.73 23.25 5.66
CA LYS A 147 -20.84 24.67 6.01
C LYS A 147 -20.70 25.55 4.76
N GLU A 148 -19.74 25.21 3.88
CA GLU A 148 -19.55 25.91 2.62
C GLU A 148 -20.74 25.76 1.66
N ILE A 149 -21.26 24.53 1.52
CA ILE A 149 -22.48 24.27 0.72
C ILE A 149 -23.67 25.07 1.23
N LYS A 150 -23.89 25.12 2.56
CA LYS A 150 -24.95 25.94 3.15
C LYS A 150 -24.79 27.42 2.89
N GLN A 151 -23.55 27.94 2.89
CA GLN A 151 -23.29 29.34 2.57
C GLN A 151 -23.59 29.68 1.09
N ILE A 152 -23.31 28.72 0.19
CA ILE A 152 -23.64 28.89 -1.26
C ILE A 152 -25.13 28.88 -1.45
N LEU A 153 -25.85 27.91 -0.90
CA LEU A 153 -27.30 27.79 -1.04
C LEU A 153 -28.10 28.97 -0.43
N ASN A 154 -27.57 29.58 0.63
CA ASN A 154 -28.20 30.74 1.26
C ASN A 154 -27.87 32.08 0.60
N LYS A 155 -26.96 32.13 -0.39
CA LYS A 155 -26.68 33.32 -1.19
C LYS A 155 -27.62 33.49 -2.38
N ASP A 156 -28.26 32.42 -2.79
CA ASP A 156 -29.19 32.39 -3.94
C ASP A 156 -30.68 32.43 -3.51
N ALA A 157 -30.96 32.63 -2.20
CA ALA A 157 -32.29 32.83 -1.63
C ALA A 157 -32.49 34.28 -1.17
#